data_994f92316e09a0368e4a27f7ff6fe81c
#
_entry.id   994f92316e09a0368e4a27f7ff6fe81c
#
_cell.length_a   1.000
_cell.length_b   1.000
_cell.length_c   1.000
_cell.angle_alpha   90.00
_cell.angle_beta   90.00
_cell.angle_gamma   90.00
#
_symmetry.space_group_name_H-M   'P 1'
#
loop_
_entity.id
_entity.type
_entity.pdbx_description
1 polymer ?
#
loop_
_entity_poly.entity_id
_entity_poly.type
_entity_poly.pdbx_seq_one_letter_code
_entity_poly.pdbx_strand_id
1 'polypeptide(L)'
;MKQVRPLVLCYHAVSSTWQSQLAIPERVLERQLGLLAKRGYVGLTLSDAERRRADGSLPARSVVVTFDDGFASTLRALPILAEVGFPGTVFPVTGFVASGTTLSWPGIEHELTDETEAELRPLRWPELETLHEVGWEVGSHTVNHPLLTAVDDARLDTELRASRRETLDRLGTCDSVSYPYGRADARVAAAAARAGYTVACTLTMVHLEDEPLRRPRVNLASADTGLRLRLQVAPPMQSLRRSRPARLARTLHRNRSWLPQAD
;
A
#
# COMPACT_ATOMS: atom_id res chain seq x y z
N MET A 1 -22.46 -10.50 14.79
CA MET A 1 -21.13 -10.15 15.35
C MET A 1 -20.44 -9.15 14.42
N LYS A 2 -19.82 -8.06 14.93
CA LYS A 2 -19.02 -7.16 14.07
C LYS A 2 -17.80 -7.94 13.58
N GLN A 3 -17.67 -8.09 12.28
CA GLN A 3 -16.52 -8.78 11.69
C GLN A 3 -15.24 -8.00 12.02
N VAL A 4 -14.26 -8.68 12.62
CA VAL A 4 -12.93 -8.12 12.91
C VAL A 4 -12.24 -7.80 11.59
N ARG A 5 -11.57 -6.64 11.53
CA ARG A 5 -10.84 -6.20 10.32
C ARG A 5 -9.43 -5.77 10.73
N PRO A 6 -8.42 -6.06 9.91
CA PRO A 6 -7.08 -5.58 10.18
C PRO A 6 -7.00 -4.05 10.03
N LEU A 7 -6.08 -3.45 10.76
CA LEU A 7 -5.61 -2.11 10.49
C LEU A 7 -4.60 -2.18 9.34
N VAL A 8 -4.93 -1.67 8.17
CA VAL A 8 -4.01 -1.67 7.04
C VAL A 8 -3.39 -0.27 6.90
N LEU A 9 -2.06 -0.20 7.05
CA LEU A 9 -1.27 1.03 6.96
C LEU A 9 -0.63 1.15 5.59
N CYS A 10 -0.59 2.36 5.04
CA CYS A 10 0.06 2.66 3.78
C CYS A 10 1.23 3.61 4.01
N TYR A 11 2.39 3.20 3.55
CA TYR A 11 3.62 3.95 3.41
C TYR A 11 4.11 3.85 1.97
N HIS A 12 5.18 4.57 1.62
CA HIS A 12 5.85 4.49 0.33
C HIS A 12 7.37 4.38 0.57
N ALA A 13 8.11 5.47 0.52
CA ALA A 13 9.53 5.49 0.77
C ALA A 13 9.88 5.59 2.27
N VAL A 14 11.03 5.06 2.67
CA VAL A 14 11.60 5.24 4.02
C VAL A 14 12.89 6.01 3.88
N SER A 15 12.87 7.30 4.20
CA SER A 15 14.03 8.18 4.06
C SER A 15 13.99 9.34 5.04
N SER A 16 15.14 9.62 5.65
CA SER A 16 15.37 10.80 6.48
C SER A 16 15.95 11.99 5.70
N THR A 17 16.38 11.76 4.46
CA THR A 17 17.00 12.76 3.59
C THR A 17 16.06 13.33 2.55
N TRP A 18 15.10 12.55 2.08
CA TRP A 18 14.15 12.98 1.08
C TRP A 18 12.96 13.74 1.70
N GLN A 19 12.84 15.03 1.38
CA GLN A 19 11.78 15.92 1.87
C GLN A 19 10.52 15.82 0.98
N SER A 20 9.92 14.62 0.93
CA SER A 20 8.69 14.35 0.18
C SER A 20 7.56 13.90 1.09
N GLN A 21 6.32 14.09 0.64
CA GLN A 21 5.14 13.52 1.30
C GLN A 21 5.08 11.99 1.17
N LEU A 22 5.83 11.42 0.23
CA LEU A 22 5.96 9.97 0.04
C LEU A 22 6.96 9.35 1.02
N ALA A 23 7.85 10.15 1.62
CA ALA A 23 8.90 9.66 2.49
C ALA A 23 8.52 9.75 3.97
N ILE A 24 8.83 8.70 4.72
CA ILE A 24 8.77 8.69 6.17
C ILE A 24 10.17 8.46 6.74
N PRO A 25 10.64 9.31 7.68
CA PRO A 25 11.91 9.06 8.34
C PRO A 25 11.89 7.76 9.16
N GLU A 26 12.99 7.01 9.15
CA GLU A 26 13.16 5.73 9.86
C GLU A 26 12.70 5.83 11.32
N ARG A 27 13.18 6.84 12.05
CA ARG A 27 12.82 7.09 13.47
C ARG A 27 11.32 7.31 13.70
N VAL A 28 10.60 7.81 12.68
CA VAL A 28 9.15 8.02 12.79
C VAL A 28 8.43 6.69 12.57
N LEU A 29 8.86 5.91 11.58
CA LEU A 29 8.37 4.56 11.33
C LEU A 29 8.56 3.67 12.57
N GLU A 30 9.75 3.66 13.18
CA GLU A 30 10.05 2.96 14.44
C GLU A 30 9.07 3.32 15.55
N ARG A 31 8.83 4.62 15.77
CA ARG A 31 7.89 5.09 16.80
C ARG A 31 6.46 4.64 16.53
N GLN A 32 6.02 4.71 15.27
CA GLN A 32 4.67 4.33 14.88
C GLN A 32 4.45 2.83 15.08
N LEU A 33 5.36 1.99 14.59
CA LEU A 33 5.26 0.54 14.70
C LEU A 33 5.49 0.06 16.14
N GLY A 34 6.45 0.62 16.84
CA GLY A 34 6.70 0.33 18.27
C GLY A 34 5.50 0.66 19.16
N LEU A 35 4.73 1.73 18.84
CA LEU A 35 3.48 2.01 19.55
C LEU A 35 2.42 0.93 19.33
N LEU A 36 2.32 0.39 18.10
CA LEU A 36 1.36 -0.66 17.77
C LEU A 36 1.75 -1.98 18.45
N ALA A 37 3.04 -2.36 18.40
CA ALA A 37 3.56 -3.54 19.06
C ALA A 37 3.32 -3.49 20.57
N LYS A 38 3.64 -2.37 21.24
CA LYS A 38 3.37 -2.14 22.68
C LYS A 38 1.87 -2.22 23.03
N ARG A 39 0.98 -2.05 22.06
CA ARG A 39 -0.48 -2.20 22.24
C ARG A 39 -0.99 -3.60 21.93
N GLY A 40 -0.10 -4.55 21.68
CA GLY A 40 -0.43 -5.94 21.39
C GLY A 40 -1.03 -6.14 20.02
N TYR A 41 -0.69 -5.31 19.03
CA TYR A 41 -1.02 -5.62 17.64
C TYR A 41 -0.14 -6.76 17.14
N VAL A 42 -0.75 -7.64 16.35
CA VAL A 42 -0.08 -8.73 15.64
C VAL A 42 0.12 -8.30 14.21
N GLY A 43 1.37 -8.27 13.74
CA GLY A 43 1.71 -7.99 12.36
C GLY A 43 1.39 -9.17 11.46
N LEU A 44 0.78 -8.90 10.32
CA LEU A 44 0.44 -9.88 9.29
C LEU A 44 0.74 -9.28 7.91
N THR A 45 1.00 -10.14 6.92
CA THR A 45 0.94 -9.71 5.52
C THR A 45 -0.51 -9.48 5.10
N LEU A 46 -0.73 -8.82 3.97
CA LEU A 46 -2.09 -8.51 3.52
C LEU A 46 -2.88 -9.78 3.19
N SER A 47 -2.28 -10.70 2.45
CA SER A 47 -2.93 -11.96 2.07
C SER A 47 -3.17 -12.88 3.27
N ASP A 48 -2.24 -12.93 4.24
CA ASP A 48 -2.45 -13.68 5.48
C ASP A 48 -3.60 -13.10 6.32
N ALA A 49 -3.66 -11.78 6.42
CA ALA A 49 -4.74 -11.10 7.13
C ALA A 49 -6.12 -11.37 6.50
N GLU A 50 -6.20 -11.38 5.15
CA GLU A 50 -7.45 -11.71 4.46
C GLU A 50 -7.84 -13.18 4.61
N ARG A 51 -6.88 -14.09 4.51
CA ARG A 51 -7.14 -15.53 4.75
C ARG A 51 -7.67 -15.75 6.16
N ARG A 52 -7.01 -15.21 7.18
CA ARG A 52 -7.45 -15.31 8.58
C ARG A 52 -8.79 -14.62 8.85
N ARG A 53 -9.09 -13.57 8.09
CA ARG A 53 -10.39 -12.92 8.17
C ARG A 53 -11.49 -13.81 7.60
N ALA A 54 -11.21 -14.51 6.50
CA ALA A 54 -12.17 -15.41 5.84
C ALA A 54 -12.48 -16.65 6.69
N ASP A 55 -11.49 -17.21 7.36
CA ASP A 55 -11.65 -18.38 8.23
C ASP A 55 -12.01 -18.05 9.69
N GLY A 56 -12.12 -16.75 10.04
CA GLY A 56 -12.49 -16.30 11.38
C GLY A 56 -11.37 -16.33 12.42
N SER A 57 -10.12 -16.62 12.02
CA SER A 57 -8.95 -16.70 12.92
C SER A 57 -8.18 -15.36 13.06
N LEU A 58 -8.68 -14.27 12.44
CA LEU A 58 -8.01 -12.99 12.48
C LEU A 58 -7.92 -12.44 13.91
N PRO A 59 -6.71 -12.13 14.43
CA PRO A 59 -6.56 -11.51 15.75
C PRO A 59 -7.32 -10.19 15.85
N ALA A 60 -7.96 -9.93 16.99
CA ALA A 60 -8.74 -8.72 17.22
C ALA A 60 -7.93 -7.43 17.05
N ARG A 61 -6.63 -7.49 17.31
CA ARG A 61 -5.65 -6.41 17.08
C ARG A 61 -4.64 -6.90 16.06
N SER A 62 -4.97 -6.82 14.79
CA SER A 62 -4.08 -7.15 13.68
C SER A 62 -3.72 -5.88 12.90
N VAL A 63 -2.48 -5.81 12.43
CA VAL A 63 -1.96 -4.73 11.59
C VAL A 63 -1.26 -5.31 10.38
N VAL A 64 -1.47 -4.68 9.24
CA VAL A 64 -0.76 -4.92 7.99
C VAL A 64 0.01 -3.65 7.65
N VAL A 65 1.31 -3.76 7.44
CA VAL A 65 2.18 -2.64 7.05
C VAL A 65 2.46 -2.78 5.56
N THR A 66 2.00 -1.81 4.76
CA THR A 66 2.17 -1.85 3.30
C THR A 66 3.04 -0.71 2.80
N PHE A 67 3.83 -0.98 1.75
CA PHE A 67 4.69 -0.02 1.07
C PHE A 67 4.34 -0.05 -0.42
N ASP A 68 3.90 1.08 -0.96
CA ASP A 68 3.57 1.22 -2.37
C ASP A 68 4.80 1.62 -3.20
N ASP A 69 4.66 1.57 -4.53
CA ASP A 69 5.60 2.02 -5.55
C ASP A 69 6.86 1.17 -5.70
N GLY A 70 7.31 0.52 -4.63
CA GLY A 70 8.53 -0.29 -4.67
C GLY A 70 9.81 0.55 -4.66
N PHE A 71 9.85 1.66 -3.93
CA PHE A 71 11.09 2.42 -3.69
C PHE A 71 12.14 1.53 -3.01
N ALA A 72 13.38 1.58 -3.47
CA ALA A 72 14.48 0.82 -2.87
C ALA A 72 14.74 1.22 -1.41
N SER A 73 14.41 2.44 -1.03
CA SER A 73 14.50 2.91 0.35
C SER A 73 13.57 2.14 1.32
N THR A 74 12.58 1.39 0.80
CA THR A 74 11.77 0.45 1.61
C THR A 74 12.60 -0.60 2.33
N LEU A 75 13.79 -0.97 1.81
CA LEU A 75 14.72 -1.88 2.49
C LEU A 75 15.13 -1.38 3.89
N ARG A 76 15.13 -0.07 4.12
CA ARG A 76 15.41 0.53 5.44
C ARG A 76 14.32 0.18 6.47
N ALA A 77 13.13 -0.20 6.02
CA ALA A 77 12.06 -0.67 6.91
C ALA A 77 12.29 -2.10 7.43
N LEU A 78 13.09 -2.91 6.75
CA LEU A 78 13.26 -4.32 7.10
C LEU A 78 13.72 -4.54 8.56
N PRO A 79 14.84 -3.93 9.04
CA PRO A 79 15.25 -4.09 10.44
C PRO A 79 14.21 -3.52 11.42
N ILE A 80 13.52 -2.43 11.06
CA ILE A 80 12.51 -1.79 11.92
C ILE A 80 11.31 -2.71 12.14
N LEU A 81 10.82 -3.35 11.07
CA LEU A 81 9.70 -4.29 11.17
C LEU A 81 10.13 -5.57 11.91
N ALA A 82 11.33 -6.06 11.65
CA ALA A 82 11.88 -7.24 12.31
C ALA A 82 11.97 -7.05 13.83
N GLU A 83 12.38 -5.87 14.33
CA GLU A 83 12.47 -5.56 15.75
C GLU A 83 11.13 -5.70 16.48
N VAL A 84 10.02 -5.36 15.80
CA VAL A 84 8.68 -5.47 16.38
C VAL A 84 7.95 -6.77 15.99
N GLY A 85 8.59 -7.65 15.23
CA GLY A 85 8.04 -8.93 14.78
C GLY A 85 6.91 -8.78 13.77
N PHE A 86 6.90 -7.73 12.94
CA PHE A 86 5.91 -7.51 11.91
C PHE A 86 6.49 -7.83 10.52
N PRO A 87 5.79 -8.62 9.70
CA PRO A 87 6.12 -8.71 8.27
C PRO A 87 5.64 -7.45 7.55
N GLY A 88 6.26 -7.15 6.41
CA GLY A 88 5.78 -6.11 5.49
C GLY A 88 5.03 -6.70 4.30
N THR A 89 4.31 -5.85 3.57
CA THR A 89 3.79 -6.13 2.23
C THR A 89 4.26 -5.00 1.32
N VAL A 90 4.96 -5.33 0.24
CA VAL A 90 5.44 -4.34 -0.73
C VAL A 90 4.73 -4.51 -2.07
N PHE A 91 4.38 -3.40 -2.71
CA PHE A 91 3.71 -3.36 -4.01
C PHE A 91 4.60 -2.63 -5.02
N PRO A 92 5.51 -3.34 -5.70
CA PRO A 92 6.36 -2.73 -6.72
C PRO A 92 5.63 -2.48 -8.03
N VAL A 93 6.03 -1.42 -8.75
CA VAL A 93 5.65 -1.16 -10.13
C VAL A 93 6.57 -1.97 -11.03
N THR A 94 6.08 -3.10 -11.57
CA THR A 94 6.95 -4.16 -12.14
C THR A 94 7.73 -3.72 -13.37
N GLY A 95 7.22 -2.79 -14.17
CA GLY A 95 7.96 -2.26 -15.32
C GLY A 95 9.24 -1.51 -14.94
N PHE A 96 9.24 -0.81 -13.80
CA PHE A 96 10.44 -0.16 -13.28
C PHE A 96 11.39 -1.15 -12.60
N VAL A 97 10.87 -2.18 -11.94
CA VAL A 97 11.70 -3.27 -11.38
C VAL A 97 12.45 -3.97 -12.50
N ALA A 98 11.78 -4.26 -13.61
CA ALA A 98 12.36 -4.95 -14.76
C ALA A 98 13.39 -4.08 -15.50
N SER A 99 13.07 -2.81 -15.75
CA SER A 99 13.98 -1.89 -16.48
C SER A 99 15.11 -1.37 -15.60
N GLY A 100 14.88 -1.25 -14.30
CA GLY A 100 15.78 -0.59 -13.35
C GLY A 100 15.91 0.92 -13.56
N THR A 101 15.02 1.51 -14.37
CA THR A 101 14.94 2.96 -14.56
C THR A 101 14.37 3.65 -13.32
N THR A 102 14.73 4.90 -13.11
CA THR A 102 14.22 5.73 -12.02
C THR A 102 12.70 5.82 -12.08
N LEU A 103 12.04 5.67 -10.90
CA LEU A 103 10.59 5.76 -10.79
C LEU A 103 10.10 7.13 -11.26
N SER A 104 9.19 7.13 -12.24
CA SER A 104 8.63 8.35 -12.81
C SER A 104 7.25 8.08 -13.40
N TRP A 105 6.26 8.86 -12.99
CA TRP A 105 4.88 8.88 -13.53
C TRP A 105 4.21 10.20 -13.17
N PRO A 106 3.10 10.58 -13.81
CA PRO A 106 2.38 11.81 -13.50
C PRO A 106 2.10 11.94 -11.99
N GLY A 107 2.66 12.98 -11.38
CA GLY A 107 2.54 13.28 -9.95
C GLY A 107 3.82 13.11 -9.12
N ILE A 108 4.86 12.41 -9.63
CA ILE A 108 6.17 12.38 -8.98
C ILE A 108 7.32 12.89 -9.85
N GLU A 109 7.06 13.23 -11.11
CA GLU A 109 8.10 13.76 -12.02
C GLU A 109 8.82 14.99 -11.48
N HIS A 110 8.10 15.83 -10.73
CA HIS A 110 8.67 17.02 -10.08
C HIS A 110 9.63 16.68 -8.92
N GLU A 111 9.58 15.47 -8.40
CA GLU A 111 10.49 14.98 -7.36
C GLU A 111 11.84 14.53 -7.94
N LEU A 112 11.94 14.34 -9.28
CA LEU A 112 13.17 13.89 -9.95
C LEU A 112 14.10 15.07 -10.16
N THR A 113 15.15 15.12 -9.36
CA THR A 113 16.27 16.05 -9.47
C THR A 113 17.57 15.27 -9.26
N ASP A 114 18.72 15.87 -9.60
CA ASP A 114 20.04 15.24 -9.36
C ASP A 114 20.24 14.86 -7.89
N GLU A 115 19.62 15.60 -6.95
CA GLU A 115 19.74 15.37 -5.52
C GLU A 115 18.83 14.22 -5.02
N THR A 116 17.72 13.96 -5.71
CA THR A 116 16.69 12.99 -5.27
C THR A 116 16.65 11.74 -6.13
N GLU A 117 17.40 11.66 -7.21
CA GLU A 117 17.41 10.51 -8.12
C GLU A 117 17.65 9.18 -7.39
N ALA A 118 18.57 9.16 -6.43
CA ALA A 118 18.87 7.97 -5.64
C ALA A 118 17.69 7.50 -4.77
N GLU A 119 16.83 8.43 -4.33
CA GLU A 119 15.62 8.11 -3.54
C GLU A 119 14.50 7.53 -4.42
N LEU A 120 14.51 7.86 -5.72
CA LEU A 120 13.55 7.36 -6.71
C LEU A 120 13.99 6.04 -7.36
N ARG A 121 15.04 5.39 -6.88
CA ARG A 121 15.47 4.08 -7.36
C ARG A 121 14.41 3.02 -7.03
N PRO A 122 13.97 2.20 -8.02
CA PRO A 122 13.10 1.06 -7.74
C PRO A 122 13.85 -0.07 -7.01
N LEU A 123 13.12 -0.86 -6.24
CA LEU A 123 13.56 -2.20 -5.84
C LEU A 123 13.86 -3.02 -7.11
N ARG A 124 14.85 -3.90 -7.03
CA ARG A 124 15.18 -4.88 -8.07
C ARG A 124 14.70 -6.26 -7.66
N TRP A 125 14.57 -7.16 -8.62
CA TRP A 125 14.09 -8.52 -8.34
C TRP A 125 14.88 -9.23 -7.24
N PRO A 126 16.23 -9.23 -7.17
CA PRO A 126 16.97 -9.86 -6.06
C PRO A 126 16.64 -9.26 -4.68
N GLU A 127 16.32 -7.96 -4.62
CA GLU A 127 15.91 -7.29 -3.37
C GLU A 127 14.49 -7.72 -2.96
N LEU A 128 13.58 -7.88 -3.93
CA LEU A 128 12.22 -8.40 -3.70
C LEU A 128 12.24 -9.88 -3.30
N GLU A 129 13.09 -10.69 -3.92
CA GLU A 129 13.33 -12.09 -3.56
C GLU A 129 13.82 -12.18 -2.10
N THR A 130 14.79 -11.34 -1.70
CA THR A 130 15.26 -11.27 -0.30
C THR A 130 14.14 -10.90 0.67
N LEU A 131 13.30 -9.89 0.34
CA LEU A 131 12.15 -9.54 1.17
C LEU A 131 11.17 -10.71 1.30
N HIS A 132 10.92 -11.42 0.21
CA HIS A 132 10.04 -12.60 0.19
C HIS A 132 10.58 -13.75 1.06
N GLU A 133 11.87 -14.05 0.95
CA GLU A 133 12.56 -15.09 1.74
C GLU A 133 12.47 -14.85 3.24
N VAL A 134 12.49 -13.60 3.70
CA VAL A 134 12.32 -13.25 5.12
C VAL A 134 10.86 -13.07 5.55
N GLY A 135 9.90 -13.50 4.70
CA GLY A 135 8.48 -13.58 5.06
C GLY A 135 7.67 -12.32 4.76
N TRP A 136 8.21 -11.35 3.98
CA TRP A 136 7.39 -10.28 3.46
C TRP A 136 6.54 -10.77 2.28
N GLU A 137 5.40 -10.14 2.10
CA GLU A 137 4.59 -10.33 0.90
C GLU A 137 5.02 -9.34 -0.19
N VAL A 138 5.19 -9.84 -1.40
CA VAL A 138 5.37 -9.04 -2.60
C VAL A 138 4.11 -9.16 -3.43
N GLY A 139 3.33 -8.09 -3.47
CA GLY A 139 2.17 -7.96 -4.34
C GLY A 139 2.51 -7.21 -5.62
N SER A 140 1.53 -6.54 -6.22
CA SER A 140 1.67 -5.79 -7.47
C SER A 140 1.20 -4.34 -7.31
N HIS A 141 1.86 -3.41 -8.02
CA HIS A 141 1.39 -2.04 -8.21
C HIS A 141 1.22 -1.69 -9.69
N THR A 142 0.76 -2.66 -10.49
CA THR A 142 0.68 -2.62 -11.97
C THR A 142 2.05 -2.63 -12.67
N VAL A 143 2.05 -2.56 -13.99
CA VAL A 143 3.29 -2.50 -14.78
C VAL A 143 3.86 -1.08 -14.83
N ASN A 144 3.01 -0.06 -15.10
CA ASN A 144 3.42 1.30 -15.41
C ASN A 144 2.78 2.37 -14.53
N HIS A 145 2.12 2.00 -13.44
CA HIS A 145 1.45 2.91 -12.50
C HIS A 145 0.39 3.85 -13.15
N PRO A 146 -0.48 3.40 -14.08
CA PRO A 146 -1.49 4.27 -14.65
C PRO A 146 -2.67 4.51 -13.69
N LEU A 147 -3.42 5.59 -13.92
CA LEU A 147 -4.72 5.76 -13.27
C LEU A 147 -5.73 4.75 -13.89
N LEU A 148 -5.91 3.60 -13.26
CA LEU A 148 -6.67 2.46 -13.79
C LEU A 148 -8.13 2.79 -14.12
N THR A 149 -8.73 3.77 -13.44
CA THR A 149 -10.09 4.22 -13.74
C THR A 149 -10.20 5.05 -15.03
N ALA A 150 -9.07 5.50 -15.58
CA ALA A 150 -9.01 6.32 -16.79
C ALA A 150 -8.53 5.57 -18.04
N VAL A 151 -7.99 4.36 -17.89
CA VAL A 151 -7.55 3.54 -19.03
C VAL A 151 -8.69 2.68 -19.58
N ASP A 152 -8.60 2.27 -20.84
CA ASP A 152 -9.52 1.32 -21.44
C ASP A 152 -9.38 -0.11 -20.86
N ASP A 153 -10.30 -1.00 -21.23
CA ASP A 153 -10.34 -2.36 -20.68
C ASP A 153 -9.14 -3.21 -21.11
N ALA A 154 -8.63 -3.02 -22.33
CA ALA A 154 -7.49 -3.77 -22.84
C ALA A 154 -6.21 -3.41 -22.07
N ARG A 155 -5.98 -2.12 -21.86
CA ARG A 155 -4.85 -1.64 -21.05
C ARG A 155 -5.00 -2.01 -19.58
N LEU A 156 -6.21 -1.89 -19.02
CA LEU A 156 -6.51 -2.31 -17.64
C LEU A 156 -6.17 -3.78 -17.42
N ASP A 157 -6.60 -4.66 -18.32
CA ASP A 157 -6.34 -6.10 -18.24
C ASP A 157 -4.83 -6.40 -18.36
N THR A 158 -4.15 -5.72 -19.29
CA THR A 158 -2.69 -5.85 -19.47
C THR A 158 -1.92 -5.43 -18.23
N GLU A 159 -2.21 -4.26 -17.66
CA GLU A 159 -1.54 -3.71 -16.47
C GLU A 159 -1.67 -4.67 -15.26
N LEU A 160 -2.84 -5.25 -15.06
CA LEU A 160 -3.10 -6.14 -13.94
C LEU A 160 -2.55 -7.55 -14.15
N ARG A 161 -2.74 -8.13 -15.34
CA ARG A 161 -2.29 -9.51 -15.63
C ARG A 161 -0.78 -9.62 -15.80
N ALA A 162 -0.17 -8.67 -16.52
CA ALA A 162 1.25 -8.75 -16.78
C ALA A 162 2.07 -8.55 -15.49
N SER A 163 1.70 -7.56 -14.66
CA SER A 163 2.38 -7.34 -13.38
C SER A 163 2.22 -8.53 -12.43
N ARG A 164 1.01 -9.11 -12.36
CA ARG A 164 0.79 -10.32 -11.55
C ARG A 164 1.63 -11.49 -12.04
N ARG A 165 1.60 -11.74 -13.35
CA ARG A 165 2.32 -12.86 -13.95
C ARG A 165 3.82 -12.76 -13.70
N GLU A 166 4.40 -11.59 -13.91
CA GLU A 166 5.83 -11.36 -13.69
C GLU A 166 6.23 -11.63 -12.23
N THR A 167 5.45 -11.13 -11.27
CA THR A 167 5.70 -11.40 -9.85
C THR A 167 5.53 -12.89 -9.52
N LEU A 168 4.48 -13.52 -10.05
CA LEU A 168 4.22 -14.94 -9.84
C LEU A 168 5.32 -15.84 -10.43
N ASP A 169 5.81 -15.53 -11.63
CA ASP A 169 6.88 -16.28 -12.30
C ASP A 169 8.20 -16.20 -11.53
N ARG A 170 8.44 -15.09 -10.80
CA ARG A 170 9.66 -14.87 -9.98
C ARG A 170 9.57 -15.46 -8.58
N LEU A 171 8.43 -15.28 -7.91
CA LEU A 171 8.30 -15.54 -6.47
C LEU A 171 7.34 -16.70 -6.14
N GLY A 172 6.69 -17.29 -7.13
CA GLY A 172 5.72 -18.38 -6.94
C GLY A 172 4.37 -17.95 -6.35
N THR A 173 4.21 -16.68 -5.98
CA THR A 173 2.98 -16.12 -5.41
C THR A 173 2.80 -14.65 -5.78
N CYS A 174 1.55 -14.23 -6.02
CA CYS A 174 1.15 -12.83 -6.17
C CYS A 174 -0.37 -12.72 -6.03
N ASP A 175 -0.85 -12.62 -4.81
CA ASP A 175 -2.29 -12.67 -4.49
C ASP A 175 -2.91 -11.30 -4.29
N SER A 176 -2.07 -10.28 -4.06
CA SER A 176 -2.50 -8.93 -3.73
C SER A 176 -2.05 -7.86 -4.73
N VAL A 177 -2.87 -6.80 -4.84
CA VAL A 177 -2.55 -5.61 -5.63
C VAL A 177 -2.89 -4.34 -4.86
N SER A 178 -2.04 -3.33 -4.96
CA SER A 178 -2.39 -1.96 -4.61
C SER A 178 -2.73 -1.19 -5.88
N TYR A 179 -3.86 -0.50 -5.88
CA TYR A 179 -4.24 0.29 -7.05
C TYR A 179 -3.50 1.62 -7.05
N PRO A 180 -2.87 2.02 -8.18
CA PRO A 180 -2.24 3.32 -8.34
C PRO A 180 -3.15 4.48 -7.91
N TYR A 181 -2.59 5.47 -7.24
CA TYR A 181 -3.32 6.60 -6.65
C TYR A 181 -4.40 6.19 -5.63
N GLY A 182 -4.44 4.92 -5.22
CA GLY A 182 -5.44 4.35 -4.32
C GLY A 182 -6.86 4.36 -4.89
N ARG A 183 -7.02 4.41 -6.22
CA ARG A 183 -8.32 4.54 -6.89
C ARG A 183 -8.75 3.27 -7.62
N ALA A 184 -9.94 2.81 -7.30
CA ALA A 184 -10.61 1.73 -8.02
C ALA A 184 -12.12 1.92 -7.99
N ASP A 185 -12.76 1.69 -9.10
CA ASP A 185 -14.21 1.53 -9.24
C ASP A 185 -14.57 0.04 -9.33
N ALA A 186 -15.84 -0.28 -9.58
CA ALA A 186 -16.30 -1.66 -9.71
C ALA A 186 -15.68 -2.37 -10.91
N ARG A 187 -15.43 -1.65 -12.02
CA ARG A 187 -14.79 -2.16 -13.24
C ARG A 187 -13.36 -2.62 -12.95
N VAL A 188 -12.58 -1.77 -12.28
CA VAL A 188 -11.19 -2.07 -11.90
C VAL A 188 -11.14 -3.25 -10.93
N ALA A 189 -12.00 -3.30 -9.92
CA ALA A 189 -12.07 -4.42 -8.98
C ALA A 189 -12.44 -5.74 -9.67
N ALA A 190 -13.39 -5.71 -10.62
CA ALA A 190 -13.75 -6.88 -11.41
C ALA A 190 -12.60 -7.34 -12.31
N ALA A 191 -11.83 -6.42 -12.90
CA ALA A 191 -10.64 -6.75 -13.69
C ALA A 191 -9.53 -7.39 -12.82
N ALA A 192 -9.32 -6.87 -11.59
CA ALA A 192 -8.37 -7.46 -10.65
C ALA A 192 -8.77 -8.91 -10.27
N ALA A 193 -10.07 -9.16 -10.05
CA ALA A 193 -10.58 -10.53 -9.84
C ALA A 193 -10.29 -11.44 -11.03
N ARG A 194 -10.57 -10.97 -12.27
CA ARG A 194 -10.28 -11.74 -13.48
C ARG A 194 -8.78 -11.97 -13.71
N ALA A 195 -7.94 -11.06 -13.25
CA ALA A 195 -6.49 -11.23 -13.28
C ALA A 195 -5.99 -12.26 -12.24
N GLY A 196 -6.84 -12.65 -11.26
CA GLY A 196 -6.54 -13.66 -10.25
C GLY A 196 -6.05 -13.12 -8.92
N TYR A 197 -6.18 -11.80 -8.66
CA TYR A 197 -5.94 -11.25 -7.34
C TYR A 197 -7.09 -11.60 -6.39
N THR A 198 -6.76 -11.92 -5.14
CA THR A 198 -7.73 -12.27 -4.09
C THR A 198 -8.00 -11.10 -3.14
N VAL A 199 -7.06 -10.18 -3.04
CA VAL A 199 -7.18 -8.97 -2.23
C VAL A 199 -6.56 -7.77 -2.94
N ALA A 200 -7.17 -6.59 -2.75
CA ALA A 200 -6.63 -5.34 -3.30
C ALA A 200 -6.83 -4.15 -2.36
N CYS A 201 -5.88 -3.22 -2.40
CA CYS A 201 -5.87 -2.03 -1.56
C CYS A 201 -6.26 -0.77 -2.31
N THR A 202 -7.03 0.08 -1.62
CA THR A 202 -7.32 1.46 -2.01
C THR A 202 -6.84 2.43 -0.92
N LEU A 203 -6.68 3.70 -1.25
CA LEU A 203 -6.46 4.77 -0.26
C LEU A 203 -7.76 5.49 0.12
N THR A 204 -8.85 5.19 -0.57
CA THR A 204 -10.15 5.81 -0.36
C THR A 204 -10.98 5.01 0.62
N MET A 205 -11.38 5.66 1.71
CA MET A 205 -12.35 5.15 2.68
C MET A 205 -13.81 5.19 2.16
N VAL A 206 -14.02 5.34 0.86
CA VAL A 206 -15.34 5.56 0.25
C VAL A 206 -16.17 4.28 0.15
N HIS A 207 -15.51 3.12 0.13
CA HIS A 207 -16.20 1.84 0.01
C HIS A 207 -16.47 1.27 1.40
N LEU A 208 -17.77 1.20 1.78
CA LEU A 208 -18.21 0.65 3.07
C LEU A 208 -18.41 -0.85 3.03
N GLU A 209 -18.45 -1.41 1.84
CA GLU A 209 -18.67 -2.82 1.64
C GLU A 209 -17.41 -3.59 2.00
N ASP A 210 -17.58 -4.77 2.53
CA ASP A 210 -16.49 -5.64 2.94
C ASP A 210 -15.94 -6.39 1.73
N GLU A 211 -15.42 -5.60 0.76
CA GLU A 211 -14.93 -6.14 -0.49
C GLU A 211 -13.43 -6.41 -0.42
N PRO A 212 -13.00 -7.66 -0.56
CA PRO A 212 -11.58 -8.01 -0.56
C PRO A 212 -10.77 -7.21 -1.57
N LEU A 213 -11.34 -6.93 -2.74
CA LEU A 213 -10.69 -6.22 -3.84
C LEU A 213 -10.79 -4.68 -3.75
N ARG A 214 -11.22 -4.14 -2.62
CA ARG A 214 -11.24 -2.68 -2.35
C ARG A 214 -10.99 -2.37 -0.88
N ARG A 215 -9.94 -2.95 -0.28
CA ARG A 215 -9.58 -2.74 1.13
C ARG A 215 -9.06 -1.32 1.35
N PRO A 216 -9.73 -0.53 2.19
CA PRO A 216 -9.27 0.81 2.53
C PRO A 216 -8.06 0.75 3.46
N ARG A 217 -7.10 1.65 3.23
CA ARG A 217 -5.91 1.80 4.06
C ARG A 217 -5.87 3.14 4.78
N VAL A 218 -5.08 3.20 5.83
CA VAL A 218 -4.74 4.43 6.54
C VAL A 218 -3.37 4.89 6.05
N ASN A 219 -3.33 6.01 5.32
CA ASN A 219 -2.07 6.67 4.99
C ASN A 219 -1.55 7.36 6.24
N LEU A 220 -0.34 7.02 6.67
CA LEU A 220 0.34 7.64 7.81
C LEU A 220 1.45 8.55 7.30
N ALA A 221 1.46 9.77 7.81
CA ALA A 221 2.47 10.77 7.54
C ALA A 221 3.45 10.91 8.71
N SER A 222 4.56 11.60 8.47
CA SER A 222 5.57 11.91 9.49
C SER A 222 5.02 12.65 10.70
N ALA A 223 3.97 13.46 10.51
CA ALA A 223 3.28 14.18 11.58
C ALA A 223 2.36 13.31 12.45
N ASP A 224 2.07 12.06 12.02
CA ASP A 224 1.16 11.16 12.72
C ASP A 224 1.87 10.40 13.84
N THR A 225 2.18 11.10 14.92
CA THR A 225 2.88 10.54 16.09
C THR A 225 2.04 10.71 17.37
N GLY A 226 2.42 10.01 18.43
CA GLY A 226 1.84 10.17 19.77
C GLY A 226 0.30 10.05 19.79
N LEU A 227 -0.39 11.11 20.27
CA LEU A 227 -1.85 11.12 20.40
C LEU A 227 -2.55 11.08 19.05
N ARG A 228 -1.99 11.75 18.02
CA ARG A 228 -2.57 11.78 16.69
C ARG A 228 -2.61 10.38 16.07
N LEU A 229 -1.51 9.62 16.15
CA LEU A 229 -1.49 8.24 15.73
C LEU A 229 -2.50 7.39 16.51
N ARG A 230 -2.55 7.55 17.84
CA ARG A 230 -3.52 6.83 18.68
C ARG A 230 -4.95 7.04 18.24
N LEU A 231 -5.32 8.28 17.91
CA LEU A 231 -6.65 8.61 17.41
C LEU A 231 -6.89 8.03 16.01
N GLN A 232 -5.89 8.08 15.14
CA GLN A 232 -6.04 7.56 13.76
C GLN A 232 -6.25 6.05 13.72
N VAL A 233 -5.58 5.30 14.57
CA VAL A 233 -5.66 3.83 14.62
C VAL A 233 -6.76 3.32 15.57
N ALA A 234 -7.41 4.18 16.34
CA ALA A 234 -8.46 3.78 17.28
C ALA A 234 -9.69 3.21 16.55
N PRO A 235 -10.27 2.10 17.03
CA PRO A 235 -11.46 1.49 16.41
C PRO A 235 -12.65 2.43 16.22
N PRO A 236 -13.01 3.32 17.18
CA PRO A 236 -14.08 4.29 16.98
C PRO A 236 -13.81 5.25 15.84
N MET A 237 -12.56 5.72 15.70
CA MET A 237 -12.18 6.63 14.62
C MET A 237 -12.21 5.93 13.25
N GLN A 238 -11.81 4.66 13.18
CA GLN A 238 -11.91 3.86 11.95
C GLN A 238 -13.38 3.68 11.55
N SER A 239 -14.28 3.41 12.50
CA SER A 239 -15.70 3.31 12.20
C SER A 239 -16.33 4.65 11.83
N LEU A 240 -15.90 5.75 12.46
CA LEU A 240 -16.35 7.10 12.11
C LEU A 240 -15.87 7.52 10.71
N ARG A 241 -14.63 7.20 10.37
CA ARG A 241 -14.08 7.43 9.01
C ARG A 241 -14.85 6.67 7.93
N ARG A 242 -15.49 5.58 8.28
CA ARG A 242 -16.36 4.76 7.41
C ARG A 242 -17.80 5.25 7.35
N SER A 243 -18.20 6.24 8.17
CA SER A 243 -19.56 6.77 8.19
C SER A 243 -19.89 7.65 6.96
N ARG A 244 -21.16 7.68 6.55
CA ARG A 244 -21.64 8.47 5.40
C ARG A 244 -21.29 9.98 5.46
N PRO A 245 -21.45 10.69 6.60
CA PRO A 245 -21.15 12.12 6.66
C PRO A 245 -19.65 12.43 6.54
N ALA A 246 -18.77 11.62 7.12
CA ALA A 246 -17.33 11.81 7.01
C ALA A 246 -16.80 11.59 5.58
N ARG A 247 -17.53 10.84 4.76
CA ARG A 247 -17.21 10.61 3.33
C ARG A 247 -17.51 11.84 2.49
N LEU A 248 -18.68 12.46 2.68
CA LEU A 248 -19.08 13.67 1.93
C LEU A 248 -18.08 14.81 2.16
N ALA A 249 -17.67 15.04 3.41
CA ALA A 249 -16.72 16.09 3.77
C ALA A 249 -15.33 15.90 3.13
N ARG A 250 -14.88 14.65 2.93
CA ARG A 250 -13.56 14.36 2.31
C ARG A 250 -13.58 14.43 0.79
N THR A 251 -14.69 14.07 0.15
CA THR A 251 -14.84 14.22 -1.31
C THR A 251 -14.71 15.69 -1.70
N LEU A 252 -15.21 16.60 -0.86
CA LEU A 252 -15.12 18.07 -1.07
C LEU A 252 -13.70 18.63 -0.80
N HIS A 253 -12.92 17.99 0.08
CA HIS A 253 -11.57 18.50 0.44
C HIS A 253 -10.45 17.95 -0.46
N ARG A 254 -10.69 16.82 -1.14
CA ARG A 254 -9.68 16.06 -1.91
C ARG A 254 -9.49 16.50 -3.37
N ASN A 255 -10.32 17.42 -3.87
CA ASN A 255 -10.19 17.92 -5.26
C ASN A 255 -8.99 18.87 -5.48
N ARG A 256 -8.05 18.99 -4.53
CA ARG A 256 -7.05 20.08 -4.60
C ARG A 256 -5.57 19.69 -4.65
N SER A 257 -5.14 18.42 -4.55
CA SER A 257 -3.69 18.23 -4.42
C SER A 257 -2.96 17.03 -5.07
N TRP A 258 -3.60 16.12 -5.78
CA TRP A 258 -2.87 14.94 -6.31
C TRP A 258 -3.44 14.33 -7.60
N LEU A 259 -4.09 15.12 -8.45
CA LEU A 259 -4.54 14.62 -9.74
C LEU A 259 -3.73 15.26 -10.86
N PRO A 260 -3.20 14.48 -11.83
CA PRO A 260 -2.95 15.02 -13.15
C PRO A 260 -4.26 15.65 -13.62
N GLN A 261 -4.21 16.92 -13.99
CA GLN A 261 -5.32 17.52 -14.72
C GLN A 261 -5.46 16.70 -16.00
N ALA A 262 -6.66 16.16 -16.24
CA ALA A 262 -6.96 15.58 -17.52
C ALA A 262 -6.97 16.72 -18.53
N ASP A 263 -6.06 16.65 -19.52
CA ASP A 263 -6.15 17.42 -20.75
C ASP A 263 -7.35 16.95 -21.58
#